data_fd08d83c3d1368fcfed6125dedb2f644
#
_entry.id   fd08d83c3d1368fcfed6125dedb2f644
#
_cell.length_a   1.000
_cell.length_b   1.000
_cell.length_c   1.000
_cell.angle_alpha   90.00
_cell.angle_beta   90.00
_cell.angle_gamma   90.00
#
_symmetry.space_group_name_H-M   'P 1'
#
loop_
_entity.id
_entity.type
_entity.pdbx_description
1 polymer ?
#
loop_
_entity_poly.entity_id
_entity_poly.type
_entity_poly.pdbx_seq_one_letter_code
_entity_poly.pdbx_strand_id
1 'polypeptide(L)'
;MSKRAYGVQSPPSYGVEGKKRYGMVIDLRKCTGGGACMMACKAEFGTPLGVWRIWLKEENRGTFPNVKKNVLPALCNHCDYPICVRNCPTNATYKHPDGFVLQRYNRCIGCRTCAVACPYNARHLLPYKRTDSELPSRVVDKCSFCIHKVSRGLQPAC
;
A
#
# COMPACT_ATOMS: atom_id res chain seq x y z
N MET A 1 -10.96 11.04 24.96
CA MET A 1 -10.21 11.86 24.00
C MET A 1 -11.13 12.25 22.85
N SER A 2 -11.44 13.53 22.75
CA SER A 2 -12.45 14.10 21.86
C SER A 2 -12.07 13.89 20.38
N LYS A 3 -12.96 13.33 19.58
CA LYS A 3 -12.84 13.12 18.12
C LYS A 3 -12.68 14.42 17.31
N ARG A 4 -12.73 15.59 17.95
CA ARG A 4 -12.68 16.91 17.31
C ARG A 4 -11.29 17.50 17.09
N ALA A 5 -10.22 16.91 17.63
CA ALA A 5 -8.90 17.53 17.61
C ALA A 5 -8.16 17.50 16.26
N TYR A 6 -8.66 16.82 15.23
CA TYR A 6 -7.85 16.57 14.03
C TYR A 6 -8.51 16.91 12.70
N GLY A 7 -9.62 17.61 12.65
CA GLY A 7 -10.19 18.12 11.39
C GLY A 7 -10.31 17.06 10.27
N VAL A 8 -10.41 15.76 10.61
CA VAL A 8 -10.62 14.71 9.65
C VAL A 8 -12.07 14.78 9.22
N GLN A 9 -12.35 15.59 8.21
CA GLN A 9 -13.58 15.42 7.46
C GLN A 9 -13.55 14.01 6.92
N SER A 10 -14.50 13.19 7.33
CA SER A 10 -14.75 11.90 6.72
C SER A 10 -14.82 12.13 5.20
N PRO A 11 -14.08 11.37 4.39
CA PRO A 11 -14.26 11.46 2.95
C PRO A 11 -15.74 11.20 2.66
N PRO A 12 -16.30 11.85 1.61
CA PRO A 12 -17.69 11.61 1.24
C PRO A 12 -17.89 10.10 1.17
N SER A 13 -18.86 9.62 1.93
CA SER A 13 -19.27 8.23 1.93
C SER A 13 -19.63 7.88 0.49
N TYR A 14 -18.77 7.13 -0.19
CA TYR A 14 -19.21 6.43 -1.36
C TYR A 14 -20.24 5.42 -0.85
N GLY A 15 -21.52 5.70 -1.09
CA GLY A 15 -22.66 5.03 -0.53
C GLY A 15 -22.64 3.51 -0.78
N VAL A 16 -22.02 2.81 0.15
CA VAL A 16 -22.04 1.36 0.22
C VAL A 16 -22.51 1.01 1.63
N GLU A 17 -23.78 0.79 1.76
CA GLU A 17 -24.34 0.06 2.89
C GLU A 17 -23.76 -1.36 2.84
N GLY A 18 -23.25 -1.83 3.96
CA GLY A 18 -22.63 -3.16 4.08
C GLY A 18 -21.11 -3.10 4.02
N LYS A 19 -20.49 -2.42 4.98
CA LYS A 19 -19.03 -2.25 5.11
C LYS A 19 -18.36 -3.59 5.38
N LYS A 20 -17.91 -4.25 4.33
CA LYS A 20 -16.97 -5.37 4.46
C LYS A 20 -15.61 -4.81 4.86
N ARG A 21 -15.01 -5.33 5.92
CA ARG A 21 -13.61 -5.04 6.26
C ARG A 21 -12.75 -6.19 5.75
N TYR A 22 -11.92 -5.87 4.78
CA TYR A 22 -11.02 -6.85 4.20
C TYR A 22 -9.71 -6.91 5.02
N GLY A 23 -9.19 -8.12 5.19
CA GLY A 23 -7.91 -8.39 5.81
C GLY A 23 -7.09 -9.37 4.95
N MET A 24 -5.78 -9.38 5.15
CA MET A 24 -4.88 -10.32 4.50
C MET A 24 -4.02 -10.99 5.57
N VAL A 25 -3.97 -12.31 5.54
CA VAL A 25 -3.08 -13.12 6.38
C VAL A 25 -1.92 -13.60 5.51
N ILE A 26 -0.70 -13.33 5.95
CA ILE A 26 0.52 -13.77 5.28
C ILE A 26 1.21 -14.78 6.21
N ASP A 27 1.23 -16.06 5.84
CA ASP A 27 1.93 -17.10 6.59
C ASP A 27 3.42 -17.09 6.26
N LEU A 28 4.20 -16.49 7.14
CA LEU A 28 5.65 -16.35 6.97
C LEU A 28 6.39 -17.71 6.99
N ARG A 29 5.79 -18.75 7.56
CA ARG A 29 6.38 -20.10 7.58
C ARG A 29 6.41 -20.73 6.18
N LYS A 30 5.48 -20.31 5.32
CA LYS A 30 5.37 -20.75 3.92
C LYS A 30 6.11 -19.86 2.94
N CYS A 31 6.64 -18.71 3.42
CA CYS A 31 7.34 -17.77 2.55
C CYS A 31 8.75 -18.27 2.21
N THR A 32 8.97 -18.58 0.94
CA THR A 32 10.28 -19.02 0.43
C THR A 32 11.24 -17.87 0.08
N GLY A 33 10.76 -16.62 0.11
CA GLY A 33 11.56 -15.47 -0.32
C GLY A 33 11.73 -15.31 -1.83
N GLY A 34 11.04 -16.13 -2.64
CA GLY A 34 11.22 -16.17 -4.10
C GLY A 34 10.71 -14.93 -4.87
N GLY A 35 10.07 -13.95 -4.21
CA GLY A 35 9.68 -12.69 -4.83
C GLY A 35 8.50 -12.75 -5.81
N ALA A 36 7.84 -13.87 -5.98
CA ALA A 36 6.71 -14.03 -6.91
C ALA A 36 5.58 -13.00 -6.65
N CYS A 37 5.29 -12.70 -5.38
CA CYS A 37 4.32 -11.67 -5.00
C CYS A 37 4.73 -10.27 -5.47
N MET A 38 6.02 -9.93 -5.45
CA MET A 38 6.54 -8.66 -5.94
C MET A 38 6.35 -8.55 -7.46
N MET A 39 6.70 -9.61 -8.20
CA MET A 39 6.60 -9.65 -9.66
C MET A 39 5.15 -9.63 -10.10
N ALA A 40 4.27 -10.40 -9.47
CA ALA A 40 2.84 -10.41 -9.75
C ALA A 40 2.21 -9.02 -9.54
N CYS A 41 2.53 -8.35 -8.42
CA CYS A 41 2.06 -6.99 -8.16
C CYS A 41 2.61 -5.98 -9.19
N LYS A 42 3.88 -6.14 -9.60
CA LYS A 42 4.51 -5.27 -10.58
C LYS A 42 3.88 -5.45 -11.98
N ALA A 43 3.59 -6.67 -12.38
CA ALA A 43 2.90 -6.98 -13.62
C ALA A 43 1.48 -6.43 -13.64
N GLU A 44 0.72 -6.62 -12.54
CA GLU A 44 -0.66 -6.18 -12.41
C GLU A 44 -0.82 -4.66 -12.55
N PHE A 45 0.10 -3.89 -11.97
CA PHE A 45 -0.01 -2.43 -11.91
C PHE A 45 0.94 -1.70 -12.86
N GLY A 46 1.78 -2.39 -13.59
CA GLY A 46 2.74 -1.75 -14.50
C GLY A 46 3.66 -0.74 -13.77
N THR A 47 4.10 -1.04 -12.54
CA THR A 47 4.96 -0.09 -11.81
C THR A 47 6.32 0.09 -12.51
N PRO A 48 6.90 1.30 -12.52
CA PRO A 48 8.18 1.57 -13.17
C PRO A 48 9.33 0.74 -12.60
N LEU A 49 10.44 0.67 -13.33
CA LEU A 49 11.68 0.07 -12.82
C LEU A 49 12.15 0.78 -11.56
N GLY A 50 12.68 0.02 -10.62
CA GLY A 50 13.13 0.54 -9.32
C GLY A 50 12.01 0.82 -8.32
N VAL A 51 10.74 0.67 -8.71
CA VAL A 51 9.58 0.95 -7.84
C VAL A 51 8.82 -0.35 -7.54
N TRP A 52 8.51 -0.55 -6.27
CA TRP A 52 7.83 -1.75 -5.78
C TRP A 52 6.72 -1.38 -4.80
N ARG A 53 5.54 -2.00 -4.93
CA ARG A 53 4.42 -1.88 -3.98
C ARG A 53 4.49 -2.90 -2.86
N ILE A 54 5.21 -3.99 -3.11
CA ILE A 54 5.58 -5.04 -2.15
C ILE A 54 7.09 -5.21 -2.25
N TRP A 55 7.75 -5.43 -1.14
CA TRP A 55 9.17 -5.81 -1.08
C TRP A 55 9.39 -6.86 0.00
N LEU A 56 10.44 -7.62 -0.15
CA LEU A 56 10.84 -8.61 0.84
C LEU A 56 11.88 -8.00 1.77
N LYS A 57 11.62 -8.05 3.06
CA LYS A 57 12.63 -7.78 4.09
C LYS A 57 13.21 -9.11 4.52
N GLU A 58 14.53 -9.22 4.45
CA GLU A 58 15.26 -10.42 4.82
C GLU A 58 16.12 -10.14 6.04
N GLU A 59 16.10 -11.06 6.98
CA GLU A 59 16.90 -11.00 8.20
C GLU A 59 17.49 -12.39 8.47
N ASN A 60 18.81 -12.45 8.63
CA ASN A 60 19.47 -13.66 9.08
C ASN A 60 19.61 -13.63 10.60
N ARG A 61 19.17 -14.69 11.27
CA ARG A 61 19.26 -14.87 12.72
C ARG A 61 20.04 -16.13 13.06
N GLY A 62 20.82 -16.05 14.14
CA GLY A 62 21.65 -17.15 14.63
C GLY A 62 23.13 -16.96 14.32
N THR A 63 23.92 -17.93 14.73
CA THR A 63 25.36 -18.01 14.49
C THR A 63 25.68 -19.26 13.69
N PHE A 64 26.68 -19.17 12.82
CA PHE A 64 27.13 -20.33 12.06
C PHE A 64 27.51 -21.48 13.00
N PRO A 65 27.11 -22.75 12.70
CA PRO A 65 26.39 -23.21 11.52
C PRO A 65 24.84 -23.07 11.61
N ASN A 66 24.31 -22.64 12.73
CA ASN A 66 22.85 -22.59 12.99
C ASN A 66 22.23 -21.23 12.59
N VAL A 67 22.29 -20.88 11.32
CA VAL A 67 21.71 -19.65 10.79
C VAL A 67 20.35 -19.90 10.16
N LYS A 68 19.36 -19.08 10.50
CA LYS A 68 18.03 -19.10 9.91
C LYS A 68 17.73 -17.78 9.19
N LYS A 69 17.28 -17.87 7.95
CA LYS A 69 16.79 -16.73 7.17
C LYS A 69 15.31 -16.54 7.41
N ASN A 70 14.94 -15.36 7.90
CA ASN A 70 13.55 -14.93 8.01
C ASN A 70 13.23 -13.97 6.87
N VAL A 71 12.07 -14.16 6.24
CA VAL A 71 11.60 -13.32 5.14
C VAL A 71 10.25 -12.73 5.51
N LEU A 72 10.12 -11.41 5.37
CA LEU A 72 8.88 -10.68 5.61
C LEU A 72 8.46 -9.94 4.34
N PRO A 73 7.40 -10.35 3.65
CA PRO A 73 6.76 -9.56 2.62
C PRO A 73 6.15 -8.30 3.23
N ALA A 74 6.69 -7.13 2.88
CA ALA A 74 6.26 -5.85 3.41
C ALA A 74 5.45 -5.08 2.36
N LEU A 75 4.29 -4.57 2.77
CA LEU A 75 3.38 -3.79 1.94
C LEU A 75 2.63 -2.76 2.79
N CYS A 76 1.72 -2.00 2.19
CA CYS A 76 0.89 -1.06 2.95
C CYS A 76 -0.08 -1.80 3.88
N ASN A 77 -0.09 -1.45 5.16
CA ASN A 77 -0.96 -2.07 6.17
C ASN A 77 -2.40 -1.53 6.17
N HIS A 78 -2.75 -0.59 5.30
CA HIS A 78 -4.09 0.01 5.24
C HIS A 78 -4.65 0.41 6.62
N CYS A 79 -3.83 1.08 7.41
CA CYS A 79 -4.06 1.43 8.82
C CYS A 79 -5.46 1.96 9.11
N ASP A 80 -5.98 1.70 10.33
CA ASP A 80 -7.27 2.25 10.76
C ASP A 80 -7.20 3.76 10.99
N TYR A 81 -6.10 4.23 11.56
CA TYR A 81 -5.80 5.64 11.78
C TYR A 81 -4.62 6.08 10.91
N PRO A 82 -4.81 6.23 9.58
CA PRO A 82 -3.72 6.42 8.65
C PRO A 82 -3.14 7.83 8.74
N ILE A 83 -1.96 7.97 9.32
CA ILE A 83 -1.23 9.25 9.41
C ILE A 83 -0.99 9.87 8.02
N CYS A 84 -0.82 9.04 7.00
CA CYS A 84 -0.62 9.47 5.62
C CYS A 84 -1.86 10.14 5.00
N VAL A 85 -3.06 9.80 5.45
CA VAL A 85 -4.31 10.50 5.06
C VAL A 85 -4.36 11.85 5.73
N ARG A 86 -4.04 11.89 7.03
CA ARG A 86 -4.06 13.12 7.83
C ARG A 86 -3.07 14.17 7.33
N ASN A 87 -1.91 13.73 6.85
CA ASN A 87 -0.84 14.60 6.39
C ASN A 87 -0.92 14.95 4.90
N CYS A 88 -1.98 14.53 4.20
CA CYS A 88 -2.12 14.82 2.78
C CYS A 88 -2.77 16.20 2.56
N PRO A 89 -2.05 17.24 2.08
CA PRO A 89 -2.60 18.59 1.96
C PRO A 89 -3.70 18.69 0.89
N THR A 90 -3.68 17.81 -0.11
CA THR A 90 -4.65 17.82 -1.23
C THR A 90 -5.76 16.78 -1.08
N ASN A 91 -5.80 16.05 0.06
CA ASN A 91 -6.70 14.91 0.24
C ASN A 91 -6.64 13.87 -0.89
N ALA A 92 -5.47 13.75 -1.54
CA ALA A 92 -5.23 12.74 -2.56
C ALA A 92 -5.20 11.33 -1.96
N THR A 93 -4.67 11.20 -0.73
CA THR A 93 -4.76 9.95 0.04
C THR A 93 -6.02 9.98 0.89
N TYR A 94 -6.81 8.91 0.86
CA TYR A 94 -8.07 8.85 1.60
C TYR A 94 -8.34 7.45 2.15
N LYS A 95 -9.18 7.35 3.16
CA LYS A 95 -9.70 6.09 3.72
C LYS A 95 -11.00 5.74 3.03
N HIS A 96 -11.04 4.54 2.42
CA HIS A 96 -12.27 3.99 1.83
C HIS A 96 -13.17 3.42 2.93
N PRO A 97 -14.50 3.42 2.80
CA PRO A 97 -15.42 2.83 3.77
C PRO A 97 -15.11 1.36 4.11
N ASP A 98 -14.68 0.58 3.14
CA ASP A 98 -14.27 -0.83 3.31
C ASP A 98 -12.92 -1.01 4.02
N GLY A 99 -12.36 0.05 4.58
CA GLY A 99 -11.12 -0.01 5.36
C GLY A 99 -9.84 0.20 4.56
N PHE A 100 -9.90 0.29 3.24
CA PHE A 100 -8.70 0.55 2.43
C PHE A 100 -8.21 1.99 2.55
N VAL A 101 -6.91 2.16 2.53
CA VAL A 101 -6.31 3.48 2.29
C VAL A 101 -5.93 3.54 0.83
N LEU A 102 -6.48 4.47 0.08
CA LEU A 102 -6.33 4.59 -1.37
C LEU A 102 -5.69 5.92 -1.75
N GLN A 103 -5.33 6.05 -3.03
CA GLN A 103 -4.68 7.22 -3.61
C GLN A 103 -5.46 7.69 -4.84
N ARG A 104 -5.79 8.99 -4.89
CA ARG A 104 -6.30 9.68 -6.08
C ARG A 104 -5.13 10.38 -6.75
N TYR A 105 -4.66 9.82 -7.85
CA TYR A 105 -3.48 10.34 -8.53
C TYR A 105 -3.67 11.75 -9.11
N ASN A 106 -4.87 12.04 -9.61
CA ASN A 106 -5.22 13.35 -10.19
C ASN A 106 -5.19 14.50 -9.17
N ARG A 107 -5.23 14.21 -7.87
CA ARG A 107 -5.10 15.20 -6.80
C ARG A 107 -3.72 15.23 -6.17
N CYS A 108 -2.86 14.28 -6.51
CA CYS A 108 -1.55 14.14 -5.89
C CYS A 108 -0.56 15.11 -6.53
N ILE A 109 0.01 16.00 -5.72
CA ILE A 109 1.05 16.94 -6.15
C ILE A 109 2.48 16.42 -5.96
N GLY A 110 2.64 15.17 -5.49
CA GLY A 110 3.95 14.55 -5.31
C GLY A 110 4.80 15.10 -4.14
N CYS A 111 4.22 15.82 -3.21
CA CYS A 111 4.94 16.46 -2.09
C CYS A 111 5.64 15.49 -1.13
N ARG A 112 5.36 14.18 -1.21
CA ARG A 112 5.95 13.09 -0.41
C ARG A 112 5.68 13.14 1.09
N THR A 113 4.96 14.11 1.63
CA THR A 113 4.64 14.21 3.07
C THR A 113 4.06 12.91 3.62
N CYS A 114 3.18 12.25 2.85
CA CYS A 114 2.62 10.96 3.23
C CYS A 114 3.64 9.80 3.20
N ALA A 115 4.72 9.90 2.42
CA ALA A 115 5.79 8.91 2.39
C ALA A 115 6.70 9.08 3.61
N VAL A 116 7.07 10.29 3.95
CA VAL A 116 7.86 10.62 5.15
C VAL A 116 7.12 10.24 6.42
N ALA A 117 5.80 10.49 6.48
CA ALA A 117 4.98 10.17 7.64
C ALA A 117 4.69 8.67 7.82
N CYS A 118 4.97 7.82 6.83
CA CYS A 118 4.65 6.40 6.90
C CYS A 118 5.69 5.63 7.72
N PRO A 119 5.35 5.06 8.90
CA PRO A 119 6.33 4.34 9.72
C PRO A 119 6.78 3.01 9.09
N TYR A 120 6.02 2.51 8.11
CA TYR A 120 6.30 1.24 7.43
C TYR A 120 7.07 1.42 6.13
N ASN A 121 7.35 2.66 5.72
CA ASN A 121 7.97 3.00 4.44
C ASN A 121 7.21 2.40 3.22
N ALA A 122 5.88 2.32 3.31
CA ALA A 122 5.02 1.65 2.32
C ALA A 122 4.57 2.57 1.18
N ARG A 123 5.25 3.70 0.97
CA ARG A 123 4.93 4.69 -0.05
C ARG A 123 6.17 5.11 -0.81
N HIS A 124 6.03 5.27 -2.10
CA HIS A 124 7.11 5.66 -2.99
C HIS A 124 6.61 6.67 -4.02
N LEU A 125 7.53 7.43 -4.58
CA LEU A 125 7.25 8.33 -5.71
C LEU A 125 7.38 7.54 -7.02
N LEU A 126 6.46 7.75 -7.94
CA LEU A 126 6.60 7.27 -9.31
C LEU A 126 7.51 8.24 -10.09
N PRO A 127 8.74 7.83 -10.46
CA PRO A 127 9.71 8.76 -11.04
C PRO A 127 9.35 9.16 -12.47
N TYR A 128 8.78 8.25 -13.24
CA TYR A 128 8.38 8.47 -14.63
C TYR A 128 7.13 7.65 -14.97
N LYS A 129 6.46 8.03 -16.06
CA LYS A 129 5.34 7.28 -16.61
C LYS A 129 5.86 6.22 -17.58
N ARG A 130 5.43 4.99 -17.42
CA ARG A 130 5.65 3.95 -18.43
C ARG A 130 4.64 4.10 -19.56
N THR A 131 5.05 3.75 -20.77
CA THR A 131 4.18 3.80 -21.97
C THR A 131 3.04 2.79 -21.90
N ASP A 132 3.28 1.67 -21.23
CA ASP A 132 2.37 0.52 -21.07
C ASP A 132 1.60 0.54 -19.74
N SER A 133 1.61 1.66 -19.02
CA SER A 133 0.97 1.78 -17.72
C SER A 133 0.11 3.04 -17.64
N GLU A 134 -1.05 2.91 -17.00
CA GLU A 134 -1.94 4.04 -16.70
C GLU A 134 -1.46 4.88 -15.51
N LEU A 135 -0.44 4.40 -14.78
CA LEU A 135 0.09 5.12 -13.63
C LEU A 135 0.77 6.42 -14.06
N PRO A 136 0.39 7.58 -13.48
CA PRO A 136 1.01 8.85 -13.77
C PRO A 136 2.43 8.93 -13.17
N SER A 137 3.22 9.87 -13.63
CA SER A 137 4.52 10.21 -13.05
C SER A 137 4.42 11.28 -11.96
N ARG A 138 5.47 11.41 -11.14
CA ARG A 138 5.64 12.45 -10.10
C ARG A 138 4.56 12.47 -9.02
N VAL A 139 3.85 11.37 -8.85
CA VAL A 139 2.86 11.17 -7.79
C VAL A 139 3.32 10.08 -6.83
N VAL A 140 2.79 10.10 -5.60
CA VAL A 140 3.08 9.04 -4.64
C VAL A 140 2.15 7.86 -4.88
N ASP A 141 2.73 6.67 -4.90
CA ASP A 141 2.02 5.41 -5.06
C ASP A 141 2.23 4.48 -3.86
N LYS A 142 1.42 3.45 -3.77
CA LYS A 142 1.46 2.39 -2.76
C LYS A 142 0.56 1.21 -3.12
N CYS A 143 0.62 0.13 -2.35
CA CYS A 143 -0.34 -0.97 -2.44
C CYS A 143 -1.79 -0.48 -2.30
N SER A 144 -2.67 -0.86 -3.24
CA SER A 144 -4.10 -0.55 -3.25
C SER A 144 -4.97 -1.72 -2.77
N PHE A 145 -4.37 -2.79 -2.25
CA PHE A 145 -5.04 -4.05 -1.90
C PHE A 145 -5.75 -4.70 -3.11
N CYS A 146 -5.31 -4.39 -4.31
CA CYS A 146 -5.97 -4.82 -5.56
C CYS A 146 -7.49 -4.60 -5.54
N ILE A 147 -7.95 -3.43 -5.08
CA ILE A 147 -9.38 -3.14 -4.89
C ILE A 147 -10.20 -3.44 -6.15
N HIS A 148 -9.64 -3.24 -7.33
CA HIS A 148 -10.29 -3.54 -8.62
C HIS A 148 -10.57 -5.04 -8.83
N LYS A 149 -9.83 -5.94 -8.15
CA LYS A 149 -10.10 -7.38 -8.11
C LYS A 149 -10.97 -7.76 -6.94
N VAL A 150 -10.61 -7.28 -5.74
CA VAL A 150 -11.29 -7.65 -4.49
C VAL A 150 -12.76 -7.21 -4.51
N SER A 151 -13.09 -6.06 -5.08
CA SER A 151 -14.47 -5.61 -5.27
C SER A 151 -15.31 -6.54 -6.16
N ARG A 152 -14.67 -7.34 -7.00
CA ARG A 152 -15.31 -8.36 -7.87
C ARG A 152 -15.26 -9.76 -7.27
N GLY A 153 -14.82 -9.92 -6.02
CA GLY A 153 -14.68 -11.23 -5.37
C GLY A 153 -13.44 -12.01 -5.80
N LEU A 154 -12.52 -11.39 -6.54
CA LEU A 154 -11.26 -12.02 -6.97
C LEU A 154 -10.17 -11.80 -5.93
N GLN A 155 -9.18 -12.70 -5.91
CA GLN A 155 -8.02 -12.57 -5.03
C GLN A 155 -7.06 -11.46 -5.52
N PRO A 156 -6.31 -10.81 -4.61
CA PRO A 156 -5.19 -9.94 -4.97
C PRO A 156 -4.16 -10.65 -5.85
N ALA A 157 -3.38 -9.88 -6.63
CA ALA A 157 -2.38 -10.43 -7.54
C ALA A 157 -1.21 -11.12 -6.81
N CYS A 158 -0.94 -10.71 -5.56
CA CYS A 158 0.12 -11.28 -4.71
C CYS A 158 -0.37 -12.51 -3.84
#